data_0b956de77da272a1577eb322f23e8ad4
#
_entry.id   0b956de77da272a1577eb322f23e8ad4
#
_cell.length_a   1.000
_cell.length_b   1.000
_cell.length_c   1.000
_cell.angle_alpha   90.00
_cell.angle_beta   90.00
_cell.angle_gamma   90.00
#
_symmetry.space_group_name_H-M   'P 1'
#
loop_
_entity.id
_entity.type
_entity.pdbx_description
1 polymer ?
#
loop_
_entity_poly.entity_id
_entity_poly.type
_entity_poly.pdbx_seq_one_letter_code
_entity_poly.pdbx_strand_id
1 'polypeptide(L)'
;MLHGGYCVKEEFMISRSIAFLLLIWMLGFAWFALLLPQPASITPTDCVVVLTGGADRIDRGLEILESGKSKKLLISGVDRDVKPPELEAQYPKSAKYFECCIALGFQSVDTRSNALETAAWAKRNNMRSIRLVTHDWHMRRARFELDRALPNGITVTNDAVSTQPSLGGLFKEYNKYWLRAVASLLGL
;
A
#
# COMPACT_ATOMS: atom_id res chain seq x y z
N MET A 1 10.11 52.71 26.79
CA MET A 1 10.28 51.30 27.27
C MET A 1 9.01 50.48 27.05
N LEU A 2 8.61 50.17 25.79
CA LEU A 2 7.38 49.43 25.48
C LEU A 2 7.54 48.37 24.38
N HIS A 3 8.77 47.81 24.16
CA HIS A 3 9.00 46.81 23.10
C HIS A 3 9.09 45.36 23.59
N GLY A 4 9.06 45.11 24.91
CA GLY A 4 9.26 43.75 25.47
C GLY A 4 8.01 42.85 25.53
N GLY A 5 6.81 43.42 25.48
CA GLY A 5 5.58 42.64 25.70
C GLY A 5 5.05 41.89 24.48
N TYR A 6 5.38 42.33 23.29
CA TYR A 6 4.90 41.71 22.05
C TYR A 6 5.71 40.43 21.70
N CYS A 7 7.03 40.44 21.90
CA CYS A 7 7.90 39.29 21.61
C CYS A 7 7.57 38.07 22.47
N VAL A 8 7.29 38.24 23.75
CA VAL A 8 6.94 37.15 24.68
C VAL A 8 5.59 36.49 24.34
N LYS A 9 4.60 37.27 23.89
CA LYS A 9 3.30 36.72 23.45
C LYS A 9 3.40 35.94 22.17
N GLU A 10 4.20 36.35 21.20
CA GLU A 10 4.44 35.64 19.95
C GLU A 10 5.16 34.31 20.17
N GLU A 11 6.23 34.29 20.98
CA GLU A 11 6.93 33.06 21.33
C GLU A 11 6.03 32.05 22.04
N PHE A 12 5.18 32.52 22.94
CA PHE A 12 4.23 31.68 23.66
C PHE A 12 3.13 31.11 22.73
N MET A 13 2.62 31.89 21.79
CA MET A 13 1.66 31.40 20.78
C MET A 13 2.30 30.39 19.84
N ILE A 14 3.53 30.63 19.37
CA ILE A 14 4.26 29.71 18.50
C ILE A 14 4.51 28.38 19.21
N SER A 15 4.98 28.39 20.47
CA SER A 15 5.24 27.17 21.22
C SER A 15 3.97 26.34 21.46
N ARG A 16 2.83 26.98 21.73
CA ARG A 16 1.53 26.29 21.86
C ARG A 16 1.06 25.68 20.53
N SER A 17 1.26 26.38 19.43
CA SER A 17 0.91 25.88 18.09
C SER A 17 1.76 24.67 17.73
N ILE A 18 3.06 24.71 18.00
CA ILE A 18 3.97 23.57 17.78
C ILE A 18 3.56 22.39 18.66
N ALA A 19 3.28 22.60 19.95
CA ALA A 19 2.85 21.56 20.86
C ALA A 19 1.54 20.91 20.40
N PHE A 20 0.59 21.71 19.91
CA PHE A 20 -0.68 21.22 19.37
C PHE A 20 -0.49 20.38 18.10
N LEU A 21 0.36 20.83 17.18
CA LEU A 21 0.69 20.06 15.95
C LEU A 21 1.40 18.75 16.28
N LEU A 22 2.33 18.75 17.23
CA LEU A 22 2.99 17.54 17.70
C LEU A 22 2.00 16.57 18.35
N LEU A 23 1.06 17.08 19.14
CA LEU A 23 0.01 16.26 19.75
C LEU A 23 -0.86 15.60 18.67
N ILE A 24 -1.33 16.35 17.67
CA ILE A 24 -2.11 15.80 16.54
C ILE A 24 -1.30 14.73 15.81
N TRP A 25 -0.02 14.99 15.55
CA TRP A 25 0.85 14.03 14.87
C TRP A 25 1.05 12.75 15.68
N MET A 26 1.24 12.86 17.02
CA MET A 26 1.34 11.71 17.91
C MET A 26 0.04 10.91 17.99
N LEU A 27 -1.10 11.58 18.10
CA LEU A 27 -2.42 10.91 18.08
C LEU A 27 -2.67 10.22 16.75
N GLY A 28 -2.28 10.86 15.65
CA GLY A 28 -2.33 10.26 14.32
C GLY A 28 -1.43 9.01 14.19
N PHE A 29 -0.24 9.03 14.79
CA PHE A 29 0.62 7.86 14.85
C PHE A 29 0.02 6.74 15.70
N ALA A 30 -0.54 7.07 16.87
CA ALA A 30 -1.23 6.09 17.71
C ALA A 30 -2.39 5.42 16.96
N TRP A 31 -3.23 6.22 16.29
CA TRP A 31 -4.30 5.70 15.42
C TRP A 31 -3.74 4.79 14.31
N PHE A 32 -2.66 5.20 13.64
CA PHE A 32 -2.02 4.43 12.58
C PHE A 32 -1.50 3.08 13.09
N ALA A 33 -0.88 3.06 14.26
CA ALA A 33 -0.27 1.86 14.83
C ALA A 33 -1.27 0.89 15.46
N LEU A 34 -2.34 1.40 16.08
CA LEU A 34 -3.31 0.58 16.80
C LEU A 34 -4.41 0.01 15.89
N LEU A 35 -4.76 0.70 14.81
CA LEU A 35 -5.85 0.32 13.90
C LEU A 35 -5.30 -0.14 12.55
N LEU A 36 -4.42 -1.13 12.54
CA LEU A 36 -3.90 -1.69 11.29
C LEU A 36 -5.02 -2.34 10.46
N PRO A 37 -5.01 -2.16 9.13
CA PRO A 37 -5.92 -2.85 8.22
C PRO A 37 -5.85 -4.37 8.40
N GLN A 38 -7.01 -5.01 8.33
CA GLN A 38 -7.16 -6.44 8.56
C GLN A 38 -7.31 -7.22 7.26
N PRO A 39 -7.06 -8.54 7.26
CA PRO A 39 -7.40 -9.41 6.14
C PRO A 39 -8.88 -9.30 5.79
N ALA A 40 -9.20 -9.23 4.51
CA ALA A 40 -10.58 -9.23 4.04
C ALA A 40 -11.12 -10.65 3.88
N SER A 41 -12.44 -10.80 4.04
CA SER A 41 -13.12 -12.03 3.64
C SER A 41 -12.94 -12.29 2.15
N ILE A 42 -12.83 -13.57 1.75
CA ILE A 42 -12.63 -13.94 0.35
C ILE A 42 -13.96 -13.77 -0.41
N THR A 43 -14.13 -12.58 -1.00
CA THR A 43 -15.25 -12.23 -1.88
C THR A 43 -14.77 -12.13 -3.33
N PRO A 44 -15.64 -12.32 -4.34
CA PRO A 44 -15.24 -12.22 -5.75
C PRO A 44 -14.70 -10.84 -6.10
N THR A 45 -13.62 -10.81 -6.88
CA THR A 45 -13.05 -9.62 -7.53
C THR A 45 -12.53 -10.01 -8.91
N ASP A 46 -12.42 -9.08 -9.85
CA ASP A 46 -11.91 -9.40 -11.18
C ASP A 46 -10.46 -9.87 -11.14
N CYS A 47 -9.67 -9.23 -10.28
CA CYS A 47 -8.28 -9.60 -10.08
C CYS A 47 -7.78 -9.39 -8.65
N VAL A 48 -6.67 -10.07 -8.34
CA VAL A 48 -5.83 -9.83 -7.18
C VAL A 48 -4.56 -9.11 -7.63
N VAL A 49 -4.10 -8.15 -6.85
CA VAL A 49 -2.81 -7.48 -7.05
C VAL A 49 -2.00 -7.64 -5.77
N VAL A 50 -0.86 -8.29 -5.90
CA VAL A 50 0.10 -8.48 -4.81
C VAL A 50 1.26 -7.52 -5.01
N LEU A 51 1.56 -6.72 -4.00
CA LEU A 51 2.79 -5.91 -3.98
C LEU A 51 3.90 -6.70 -3.32
N THR A 52 4.99 -6.95 -4.04
CA THR A 52 6.15 -7.71 -3.54
C THR A 52 6.90 -7.00 -2.40
N GLY A 53 7.94 -7.61 -1.88
CA GLY A 53 8.80 -7.07 -0.84
C GLY A 53 8.39 -7.43 0.59
N GLY A 54 7.66 -8.52 0.78
CA GLY A 54 7.35 -9.07 2.09
C GLY A 54 6.82 -10.49 2.01
N ALA A 55 7.00 -11.25 3.10
CA ALA A 55 6.56 -12.63 3.21
C ALA A 55 5.02 -12.78 3.10
N ASP A 56 4.57 -13.96 2.76
CA ASP A 56 3.15 -14.41 2.77
C ASP A 56 2.18 -13.61 1.88
N ARG A 57 2.64 -12.56 1.20
CA ARG A 57 1.78 -11.77 0.32
C ARG A 57 1.44 -12.52 -0.96
N ILE A 58 2.42 -13.19 -1.57
CA ILE A 58 2.20 -13.99 -2.78
C ILE A 58 1.32 -15.18 -2.43
N ASP A 59 1.58 -15.85 -1.30
CA ASP A 59 0.77 -16.95 -0.80
C ASP A 59 -0.70 -16.54 -0.64
N ARG A 60 -0.96 -15.38 -0.04
CA ARG A 60 -2.31 -14.84 0.08
C ARG A 60 -2.96 -14.56 -1.28
N GLY A 61 -2.20 -14.01 -2.22
CA GLY A 61 -2.70 -13.78 -3.59
C GLY A 61 -3.05 -15.07 -4.31
N LEU A 62 -2.22 -16.11 -4.18
CA LEU A 62 -2.45 -17.43 -4.74
C LEU A 62 -3.66 -18.12 -4.10
N GLU A 63 -3.83 -18.06 -2.78
CA GLU A 63 -5.01 -18.58 -2.08
C GLU A 63 -6.31 -18.04 -2.68
N ILE A 64 -6.38 -16.75 -2.94
CA ILE A 64 -7.56 -16.10 -3.51
C ILE A 64 -7.78 -16.56 -4.96
N LEU A 65 -6.72 -16.66 -5.77
CA LEU A 65 -6.79 -17.16 -7.14
C LEU A 65 -7.26 -18.62 -7.17
N GLU A 66 -6.68 -19.48 -6.34
CA GLU A 66 -7.01 -20.90 -6.20
C GLU A 66 -8.45 -21.14 -5.73
N SER A 67 -8.98 -20.26 -4.88
CA SER A 67 -10.37 -20.29 -4.45
C SER A 67 -11.38 -19.99 -5.57
N GLY A 68 -10.90 -19.58 -6.75
CA GLY A 68 -11.73 -19.19 -7.89
C GLY A 68 -12.48 -17.87 -7.70
N LYS A 69 -12.15 -17.09 -6.64
CA LYS A 69 -12.77 -15.79 -6.36
C LYS A 69 -12.12 -14.63 -7.13
N SER A 70 -11.04 -14.91 -7.83
CA SER A 70 -10.42 -14.01 -8.81
C SER A 70 -9.94 -14.82 -10.01
N LYS A 71 -9.99 -14.21 -11.19
CA LYS A 71 -9.58 -14.88 -12.45
C LYS A 71 -8.14 -14.57 -12.83
N LYS A 72 -7.57 -13.49 -12.31
CA LYS A 72 -6.22 -13.02 -12.64
C LYS A 72 -5.51 -12.53 -11.39
N LEU A 73 -4.19 -12.71 -11.38
CA LEU A 73 -3.29 -12.21 -10.35
C LEU A 73 -2.17 -11.41 -11.01
N LEU A 74 -1.94 -10.20 -10.54
CA LEU A 74 -0.73 -9.42 -10.83
C LEU A 74 0.20 -9.48 -9.61
N ILE A 75 1.43 -9.93 -9.79
CA ILE A 75 2.51 -9.79 -8.82
C ILE A 75 3.35 -8.59 -9.27
N SER A 76 3.15 -7.44 -8.63
CA SER A 76 3.79 -6.16 -8.99
C SER A 76 5.05 -5.92 -8.17
N GLY A 77 6.09 -5.38 -8.79
CA GLY A 77 7.38 -5.12 -8.16
C GLY A 77 8.26 -6.36 -8.02
N VAL A 78 8.15 -7.30 -8.93
CA VAL A 78 9.08 -8.43 -9.01
C VAL A 78 10.47 -7.92 -9.37
N ASP A 79 11.49 -8.40 -8.67
CA ASP A 79 12.87 -8.05 -8.99
C ASP A 79 13.21 -8.49 -10.41
N ARG A 80 13.92 -7.64 -11.13
CA ARG A 80 14.27 -7.87 -12.54
C ARG A 80 15.19 -9.09 -12.74
N ASP A 81 15.91 -9.47 -11.71
CA ASP A 81 16.80 -10.64 -11.75
C ASP A 81 16.04 -11.96 -11.53
N VAL A 82 14.78 -11.90 -11.02
CA VAL A 82 13.93 -13.08 -10.84
C VAL A 82 13.39 -13.55 -12.18
N LYS A 83 13.70 -14.80 -12.52
CA LYS A 83 13.16 -15.43 -13.73
C LYS A 83 11.79 -16.05 -13.45
N PRO A 84 10.79 -15.89 -14.34
CA PRO A 84 9.47 -16.45 -14.15
C PRO A 84 9.44 -17.94 -13.74
N PRO A 85 10.26 -18.85 -14.35
CA PRO A 85 10.31 -20.24 -13.93
C PRO A 85 10.84 -20.46 -12.50
N GLU A 86 11.71 -19.57 -12.01
CA GLU A 86 12.22 -19.65 -10.63
C GLU A 86 11.14 -19.30 -9.62
N LEU A 87 10.30 -18.30 -9.92
CA LEU A 87 9.16 -17.95 -9.09
C LEU A 87 8.10 -19.06 -9.12
N GLU A 88 7.79 -19.61 -10.29
CA GLU A 88 6.88 -20.76 -10.44
C GLU A 88 7.35 -21.97 -9.63
N ALA A 89 8.64 -22.30 -9.65
CA ALA A 89 9.22 -23.41 -8.91
C ALA A 89 9.06 -23.27 -7.38
N GLN A 90 8.96 -22.03 -6.86
CA GLN A 90 8.68 -21.77 -5.45
C GLN A 90 7.23 -22.10 -5.06
N TYR A 91 6.31 -22.12 -6.04
CA TYR A 91 4.88 -22.35 -5.83
C TYR A 91 4.34 -23.51 -6.68
N PRO A 92 4.83 -24.74 -6.50
CA PRO A 92 4.52 -25.88 -7.36
C PRO A 92 3.02 -26.26 -7.38
N LYS A 93 2.29 -25.99 -6.30
CA LYS A 93 0.82 -26.21 -6.23
C LYS A 93 0.07 -25.24 -7.15
N SER A 94 0.62 -24.08 -7.40
CA SER A 94 0.02 -23.02 -8.21
C SER A 94 0.61 -22.92 -9.62
N ALA A 95 1.52 -23.83 -10.01
CA ALA A 95 2.24 -23.82 -11.30
C ALA A 95 1.33 -23.65 -12.50
N LYS A 96 0.19 -24.36 -12.54
CA LYS A 96 -0.82 -24.25 -13.61
C LYS A 96 -1.36 -22.84 -13.83
N TYR A 97 -1.33 -21.98 -12.81
CA TYR A 97 -1.83 -20.59 -12.91
C TYR A 97 -0.79 -19.63 -13.50
N PHE A 98 0.49 -19.99 -13.49
CA PHE A 98 1.53 -19.18 -14.14
C PHE A 98 1.39 -19.17 -15.64
N GLU A 99 0.87 -20.24 -16.24
CA GLU A 99 0.65 -20.33 -17.68
C GLU A 99 -0.55 -19.47 -18.18
N CYS A 100 -1.60 -19.28 -17.35
CA CYS A 100 -2.84 -18.65 -17.79
C CYS A 100 -3.20 -17.34 -17.14
N CYS A 101 -2.86 -17.20 -15.85
CA CYS A 101 -3.64 -16.32 -14.98
C CYS A 101 -2.79 -15.40 -14.12
N ILE A 102 -1.49 -15.65 -13.99
CA ILE A 102 -0.55 -14.83 -13.22
C ILE A 102 0.28 -13.96 -14.17
N ALA A 103 0.27 -12.67 -13.92
CA ALA A 103 1.13 -11.70 -14.58
C ALA A 103 2.22 -11.21 -13.61
N LEU A 104 3.46 -11.09 -14.09
CA LEU A 104 4.58 -10.55 -13.33
C LEU A 104 4.87 -9.12 -13.79
N GLY A 105 4.92 -8.19 -12.84
CA GLY A 105 5.27 -6.79 -13.05
C GLY A 105 6.69 -6.52 -12.61
N PHE A 106 7.54 -6.03 -13.54
CA PHE A 106 8.95 -5.76 -13.33
C PHE A 106 9.32 -4.27 -13.42
N GLN A 107 8.31 -3.40 -13.60
CA GLN A 107 8.57 -1.97 -13.84
C GLN A 107 8.64 -1.16 -12.54
N SER A 108 8.15 -1.72 -11.46
CA SER A 108 8.02 -1.02 -10.19
C SER A 108 9.29 -1.10 -9.36
N VAL A 109 9.67 0.04 -8.80
CA VAL A 109 10.82 0.17 -7.87
C VAL A 109 10.39 0.78 -6.53
N ASP A 110 9.18 1.31 -6.45
CA ASP A 110 8.60 1.93 -5.26
C ASP A 110 7.06 1.80 -5.24
N THR A 111 6.41 2.31 -4.19
CA THR A 111 4.94 2.19 -4.04
C THR A 111 4.16 2.97 -5.09
N ARG A 112 4.68 4.11 -5.55
CA ARG A 112 4.03 4.91 -6.61
C ARG A 112 4.11 4.18 -7.95
N SER A 113 5.27 3.65 -8.30
CA SER A 113 5.43 2.88 -9.54
C SER A 113 4.64 1.57 -9.51
N ASN A 114 4.50 0.90 -8.35
CA ASN A 114 3.57 -0.23 -8.18
C ASN A 114 2.12 0.16 -8.51
N ALA A 115 1.68 1.34 -8.05
CA ALA A 115 0.33 1.83 -8.34
C ALA A 115 0.13 2.11 -9.83
N LEU A 116 1.11 2.74 -10.48
CA LEU A 116 1.06 3.02 -11.93
C LEU A 116 1.08 1.73 -12.77
N GLU A 117 1.95 0.77 -12.43
CA GLU A 117 2.01 -0.54 -13.08
C GLU A 117 0.68 -1.28 -12.94
N THR A 118 0.11 -1.29 -11.73
CA THR A 118 -1.21 -1.88 -11.44
C THR A 118 -2.32 -1.22 -12.26
N ALA A 119 -2.37 0.12 -12.29
CA ALA A 119 -3.38 0.86 -13.05
C ALA A 119 -3.29 0.59 -14.55
N ALA A 120 -2.07 0.60 -15.11
CA ALA A 120 -1.84 0.29 -16.52
C ALA A 120 -2.24 -1.15 -16.85
N TRP A 121 -1.91 -2.12 -15.99
CA TRP A 121 -2.27 -3.52 -16.18
C TRP A 121 -3.78 -3.73 -16.04
N ALA A 122 -4.43 -3.14 -15.04
CA ALA A 122 -5.86 -3.22 -14.82
C ALA A 122 -6.64 -2.66 -16.02
N LYS A 123 -6.21 -1.51 -16.58
CA LYS A 123 -6.80 -0.91 -17.77
C LYS A 123 -6.68 -1.83 -18.99
N ARG A 124 -5.49 -2.40 -19.28
CA ARG A 124 -5.27 -3.32 -20.39
C ARG A 124 -6.12 -4.60 -20.30
N ASN A 125 -6.45 -5.02 -19.10
CA ASN A 125 -7.22 -6.23 -18.83
C ASN A 125 -8.70 -5.96 -18.52
N ASN A 126 -9.20 -4.72 -18.65
CA ASN A 126 -10.58 -4.30 -18.38
C ASN A 126 -11.09 -4.68 -16.98
N MET A 127 -10.21 -4.56 -15.96
CA MET A 127 -10.57 -4.86 -14.58
C MET A 127 -11.41 -3.73 -13.99
N ARG A 128 -12.46 -4.08 -13.24
CA ARG A 128 -13.36 -3.14 -12.54
C ARG A 128 -13.32 -3.30 -11.03
N SER A 129 -12.80 -4.43 -10.56
CA SER A 129 -12.63 -4.69 -9.13
C SER A 129 -11.26 -5.32 -8.87
N ILE A 130 -10.52 -4.73 -7.95
CA ILE A 130 -9.17 -5.12 -7.57
C ILE A 130 -9.17 -5.50 -6.10
N ARG A 131 -8.57 -6.62 -5.76
CA ARG A 131 -8.18 -6.97 -4.40
C ARG A 131 -6.70 -6.67 -4.24
N LEU A 132 -6.38 -5.67 -3.42
CA LEU A 132 -5.00 -5.27 -3.12
C LEU A 132 -4.48 -6.05 -1.93
N VAL A 133 -3.42 -6.84 -2.14
CA VAL A 133 -2.75 -7.64 -1.11
C VAL A 133 -1.39 -7.05 -0.80
N THR A 134 -1.17 -6.68 0.44
CA THR A 134 0.11 -6.23 1.00
C THR A 134 0.08 -6.33 2.52
N HIS A 135 1.18 -6.04 3.21
CA HIS A 135 1.20 -6.05 4.67
C HIS A 135 0.30 -4.96 5.28
N ASP A 136 -0.25 -5.24 6.44
CA ASP A 136 -1.15 -4.38 7.21
C ASP A 136 -0.58 -2.97 7.44
N TRP A 137 0.69 -2.85 7.86
CA TRP A 137 1.37 -1.57 8.08
C TRP A 137 1.65 -0.78 6.80
N HIS A 138 1.70 -1.47 5.63
CA HIS A 138 1.94 -0.85 4.33
C HIS A 138 0.65 -0.49 3.58
N MET A 139 -0.47 -1.12 3.92
CA MET A 139 -1.73 -1.07 3.18
C MET A 139 -2.24 0.37 2.95
N ARG A 140 -2.18 1.24 3.96
CA ARG A 140 -2.69 2.62 3.82
C ARG A 140 -1.96 3.41 2.75
N ARG A 141 -0.62 3.31 2.72
CA ARG A 141 0.17 4.01 1.71
C ARG A 141 0.01 3.39 0.32
N ALA A 142 0.00 2.07 0.23
CA ALA A 142 -0.24 1.35 -1.02
C ALA A 142 -1.61 1.70 -1.62
N ARG A 143 -2.66 1.71 -0.79
CA ARG A 143 -4.01 2.08 -1.20
C ARG A 143 -4.08 3.54 -1.64
N PHE A 144 -3.48 4.45 -0.90
CA PHE A 144 -3.43 5.87 -1.24
C PHE A 144 -2.81 6.13 -2.63
N GLU A 145 -1.67 5.50 -2.93
CA GLU A 145 -1.04 5.63 -4.25
C GLU A 145 -1.89 4.97 -5.35
N LEU A 146 -2.49 3.82 -5.06
CA LEU A 146 -3.32 3.11 -6.02
C LEU A 146 -4.58 3.90 -6.39
N ASP A 147 -5.28 4.49 -5.41
CA ASP A 147 -6.48 5.30 -5.65
C ASP A 147 -6.19 6.52 -6.53
N ARG A 148 -4.97 7.05 -6.46
CA ARG A 148 -4.53 8.17 -7.31
C ARG A 148 -4.16 7.76 -8.72
N ALA A 149 -3.73 6.52 -8.92
CA ALA A 149 -3.31 6.00 -10.21
C ALA A 149 -4.47 5.40 -11.01
N LEU A 150 -5.48 4.89 -10.32
CA LEU A 150 -6.61 4.22 -10.95
C LEU A 150 -7.58 5.21 -11.60
N PRO A 151 -8.15 4.88 -12.76
CA PRO A 151 -9.28 5.62 -13.31
C PRO A 151 -10.52 5.45 -12.43
N ASN A 152 -11.43 6.42 -12.50
CA ASN A 152 -12.70 6.37 -11.80
C ASN A 152 -13.50 5.10 -12.18
N GLY A 153 -14.22 4.54 -11.21
CA GLY A 153 -15.10 3.39 -11.40
C GLY A 153 -14.48 2.03 -11.15
N ILE A 154 -13.20 1.97 -10.77
CA ILE A 154 -12.57 0.73 -10.29
C ILE A 154 -12.70 0.65 -8.76
N THR A 155 -13.28 -0.44 -8.27
CA THR A 155 -13.38 -0.69 -6.82
C THR A 155 -12.14 -1.42 -6.32
N VAL A 156 -11.64 -1.04 -5.13
CA VAL A 156 -10.49 -1.70 -4.50
C VAL A 156 -10.85 -2.22 -3.13
N THR A 157 -10.66 -3.52 -2.92
CA THR A 157 -10.77 -4.19 -1.63
C THR A 157 -9.38 -4.33 -1.03
N ASN A 158 -9.17 -3.80 0.17
CA ASN A 158 -7.92 -4.01 0.91
C ASN A 158 -7.94 -5.39 1.55
N ASP A 159 -6.91 -6.20 1.32
CA ASP A 159 -6.72 -7.51 1.92
C ASP A 159 -5.32 -7.56 2.54
N ALA A 160 -5.26 -7.19 3.80
CA ALA A 160 -3.98 -7.03 4.49
C ALA A 160 -3.46 -8.39 4.98
N VAL A 161 -2.20 -8.65 4.73
CA VAL A 161 -1.47 -9.74 5.39
C VAL A 161 -1.03 -9.23 6.76
N SER A 162 -1.55 -9.86 7.81
CA SER A 162 -1.23 -9.49 9.19
C SER A 162 0.22 -9.80 9.52
N THR A 163 0.88 -8.84 10.15
CA THR A 163 2.29 -8.95 10.54
C THR A 163 2.50 -8.44 11.96
N GLN A 164 3.72 -8.57 12.45
CA GLN A 164 4.13 -7.99 13.74
C GLN A 164 5.22 -6.93 13.49
N PRO A 165 4.84 -5.76 12.96
CA PRO A 165 5.82 -4.73 12.65
C PRO A 165 6.43 -4.14 13.91
N SER A 166 7.73 -3.81 13.88
CA SER A 166 8.36 -3.06 14.94
C SER A 166 7.80 -1.63 15.02
N LEU A 167 7.82 -1.02 16.22
CA LEU A 167 7.41 0.38 16.37
C LEU A 167 8.18 1.32 15.46
N GLY A 168 9.50 1.07 15.27
CA GLY A 168 10.32 1.85 14.34
C GLY A 168 9.90 1.68 12.88
N GLY A 169 9.44 0.48 12.49
CA GLY A 169 8.88 0.21 11.15
C GLY A 169 7.58 0.97 10.93
N LEU A 170 6.66 0.91 11.90
CA LEU A 170 5.40 1.66 11.89
C LEU A 170 5.64 3.17 11.81
N PHE A 171 6.58 3.69 12.60
CA PHE A 171 6.92 5.10 12.60
C PHE A 171 7.46 5.57 11.24
N LYS A 172 8.36 4.80 10.63
CA LYS A 172 8.89 5.11 9.29
C LYS A 172 7.78 5.11 8.25
N GLU A 173 6.88 4.13 8.29
CA GLU A 173 5.80 4.01 7.31
C GLU A 173 4.74 5.10 7.49
N TYR A 174 4.39 5.46 8.73
CA TYR A 174 3.52 6.59 9.05
C TYR A 174 4.05 7.90 8.45
N ASN A 175 5.35 8.18 8.64
CA ASN A 175 5.96 9.38 8.08
C ASN A 175 6.01 9.36 6.54
N LYS A 176 6.30 8.20 5.92
CA LYS A 176 6.22 8.03 4.46
C LYS A 176 4.81 8.29 3.94
N TYR A 177 3.79 7.77 4.63
CA TYR A 177 2.40 7.98 4.26
C TYR A 177 2.04 9.48 4.29
N TRP A 178 2.37 10.20 5.38
CA TRP A 178 2.11 11.63 5.48
C TRP A 178 2.90 12.45 4.48
N LEU A 179 4.17 12.13 4.28
CA LEU A 179 5.01 12.80 3.29
C LEU A 179 4.40 12.68 1.87
N ARG A 180 3.91 11.50 1.52
CA ARG A 180 3.22 11.29 0.23
C ARG A 180 1.88 12.03 0.16
N ALA A 181 1.11 12.05 1.25
CA ALA A 181 -0.14 12.78 1.32
C ALA A 181 0.08 14.30 1.11
N VAL A 182 1.05 14.88 1.79
CA VAL A 182 1.42 16.31 1.64
C VAL A 182 1.98 16.59 0.24
N ALA A 183 2.92 15.78 -0.24
CA ALA A 183 3.48 15.93 -1.60
C ALA A 183 2.38 15.92 -2.67
N SER A 184 1.37 15.06 -2.49
CA SER A 184 0.24 14.97 -3.40
C SER A 184 -0.64 16.22 -3.45
N LEU A 185 -0.76 16.96 -2.33
CA LEU A 185 -1.47 18.24 -2.30
C LEU A 185 -0.71 19.35 -3.05
N LEU A 186 0.61 19.19 -3.15
CA LEU A 186 1.50 20.10 -3.87
C LEU A 186 1.68 19.72 -5.36
N GLY A 187 1.01 18.66 -5.83
CA GLY A 187 1.11 18.16 -7.20
C GLY A 187 2.40 17.37 -7.51
N LEU A 188 3.13 16.90 -6.47
CA LEU A 188 4.40 16.17 -6.55
C LEU A 188 4.24 14.65 -6.49
#